data_0ed61b22f69be90c984da6e4ba65f668
#
_entry.id   0ed61b22f69be90c984da6e4ba65f668
#
_cell.length_a   1.000
_cell.length_b   1.000
_cell.length_c   1.000
_cell.angle_alpha   90.00
_cell.angle_beta   90.00
_cell.angle_gamma   90.00
#
_symmetry.space_group_name_H-M   'P 1'
#
loop_
_entity.id
_entity.type
_entity.pdbx_description
1 polymer ?
#
loop_
_entity_poly.entity_id
_entity_poly.type
_entity_poly.pdbx_seq_one_letter_code
_entity_poly.pdbx_strand_id
1 'polypeptide(L)'
;MKQNKKGNKIVFFGVFGNQNLGNECTLEATMYNIHMALPDATFICLCTVPQDTELRHNIPAFVAHREYPAWLDSQLWSGRRSRFIKFLRKILFRIPLELIHWAKGFKVMKGSQMLIVPGTQVVSDYVTGPFSWPYDIFKWAIIAKLCRAKVLFLNIGVGPVYHPLSRWFIKASLNLSDYRSYRDIASKQYVEKMVTCRSCDAVYPDLAFSLQSTLLPACQNVGKLRPVFGIGLKDYLGREGLRDRHNNRAYRDYLNTLGDFVAWLCERRYVVRVIIGDVLYDSGVEQDFMELLHERGLMNKEGQIVNEPVFTVKQLLSQIAIIDFLVTSRFHNLVLALMLNKPVVCLSDHRKLDSLMTEIGLTEYCLPLANLDFDHLIDRVVKLEKNAEALKPYIRHKTEEYRRTLDEQYSFIFKGV
;
A
#
# COMPACT_ATOMS: atom_id res chain seq x y z
N MET A 1 -37.81 -10.99 -26.06
CA MET A 1 -37.11 -11.49 -24.87
C MET A 1 -36.08 -10.44 -24.46
N LYS A 2 -36.33 -9.69 -23.39
CA LYS A 2 -35.32 -8.77 -22.80
C LYS A 2 -34.25 -9.65 -22.17
N GLN A 3 -33.06 -9.76 -22.79
CA GLN A 3 -31.89 -10.24 -22.12
C GLN A 3 -31.67 -9.32 -20.90
N ASN A 4 -31.88 -9.84 -19.70
CA ASN A 4 -31.42 -9.22 -18.48
C ASN A 4 -29.87 -9.14 -18.59
N LYS A 5 -29.34 -8.00 -19.02
CA LYS A 5 -27.92 -7.69 -18.88
C LYS A 5 -27.63 -7.74 -17.38
N LYS A 6 -27.09 -8.87 -16.91
CA LYS A 6 -26.49 -8.94 -15.58
C LYS A 6 -25.40 -7.87 -15.56
N GLY A 7 -25.61 -6.82 -14.82
CA GLY A 7 -24.60 -5.78 -14.68
C GLY A 7 -23.28 -6.41 -14.18
N ASN A 8 -22.15 -5.92 -14.68
CA ASN A 8 -20.81 -6.41 -14.36
C ASN A 8 -20.43 -6.04 -12.92
N LYS A 9 -21.03 -6.74 -11.95
CA LYS A 9 -20.76 -6.50 -10.52
C LYS A 9 -19.40 -7.10 -10.14
N ILE A 10 -18.48 -6.27 -9.67
CA ILE A 10 -17.12 -6.61 -9.26
C ILE A 10 -16.93 -6.29 -7.79
N VAL A 11 -16.36 -7.22 -7.04
CA VAL A 11 -16.06 -7.06 -5.62
C VAL A 11 -14.55 -6.98 -5.42
N PHE A 12 -14.07 -5.92 -4.79
CA PHE A 12 -12.68 -5.79 -4.35
C PHE A 12 -12.51 -6.30 -2.93
N PHE A 13 -11.33 -6.86 -2.65
CA PHE A 13 -10.94 -7.27 -1.31
C PHE A 13 -9.53 -6.76 -1.00
N GLY A 14 -9.38 -5.99 0.08
CA GLY A 14 -8.07 -5.48 0.45
C GLY A 14 -8.07 -4.58 1.69
N VAL A 15 -6.88 -4.04 1.99
CA VAL A 15 -6.67 -3.09 3.10
C VAL A 15 -6.99 -1.69 2.61
N PHE A 16 -8.27 -1.32 2.66
CA PHE A 16 -8.75 -0.01 2.23
C PHE A 16 -9.51 0.68 3.36
N GLY A 17 -9.66 1.99 3.26
CA GLY A 17 -10.35 2.84 4.23
C GLY A 17 -9.53 3.09 5.52
N ASN A 18 -8.25 2.72 5.55
CA ASN A 18 -7.38 2.89 6.71
C ASN A 18 -6.38 4.04 6.55
N GLN A 19 -6.69 4.99 5.66
CA GLN A 19 -5.88 6.18 5.40
C GLN A 19 -4.46 5.90 4.87
N ASN A 20 -4.20 4.69 4.36
CA ASN A 20 -3.00 4.40 3.59
C ASN A 20 -3.21 4.84 2.15
N LEU A 21 -2.74 6.05 1.81
CA LEU A 21 -3.00 6.68 0.51
C LEU A 21 -2.45 5.86 -0.66
N GLY A 22 -1.43 5.04 -0.42
CA GLY A 22 -0.92 4.13 -1.44
C GLY A 22 -1.87 2.99 -1.78
N ASN A 23 -2.54 2.41 -0.78
CA ASN A 23 -3.57 1.40 -1.01
C ASN A 23 -4.79 2.02 -1.71
N GLU A 24 -5.19 3.23 -1.29
CA GLU A 24 -6.29 3.96 -1.93
C GLU A 24 -5.96 4.28 -3.40
N CYS A 25 -4.71 4.69 -3.70
CA CYS A 25 -4.23 4.90 -5.06
C CYS A 25 -4.32 3.60 -5.90
N THR A 26 -3.93 2.46 -5.33
CA THR A 26 -4.04 1.15 -5.99
C THR A 26 -5.49 0.79 -6.32
N LEU A 27 -6.43 1.03 -5.40
CA LEU A 27 -7.85 0.79 -5.64
C LEU A 27 -8.39 1.71 -6.73
N GLU A 28 -8.10 3.01 -6.65
CA GLU A 28 -8.54 4.03 -7.61
C GLU A 28 -8.03 3.71 -9.02
N ALA A 29 -6.73 3.38 -9.16
CA ALA A 29 -6.14 2.97 -10.42
C ALA A 29 -6.81 1.72 -11.00
N THR A 30 -7.05 0.70 -10.15
CA THR A 30 -7.68 -0.54 -10.59
C THR A 30 -9.12 -0.33 -11.02
N MET A 31 -9.90 0.43 -10.26
CA MET A 31 -11.30 0.76 -10.60
C MET A 31 -11.39 1.51 -11.93
N TYR A 32 -10.53 2.51 -12.13
CA TYR A 32 -10.50 3.28 -13.37
C TYR A 32 -10.23 2.40 -14.59
N ASN A 33 -9.20 1.56 -14.54
CA ASN A 33 -8.82 0.73 -15.69
C ASN A 33 -9.86 -0.36 -15.97
N ILE A 34 -10.50 -0.92 -14.93
CA ILE A 34 -11.62 -1.86 -15.13
C ILE A 34 -12.82 -1.14 -15.75
N HIS A 35 -13.14 0.07 -15.30
CA HIS A 35 -14.25 0.85 -15.87
C HIS A 35 -14.02 1.20 -17.35
N MET A 36 -12.76 1.49 -17.73
CA MET A 36 -12.39 1.71 -19.13
C MET A 36 -12.59 0.44 -20.00
N ALA A 37 -12.31 -0.74 -19.44
CA ALA A 37 -12.50 -2.02 -20.13
C ALA A 37 -13.97 -2.51 -20.08
N LEU A 38 -14.68 -2.21 -19.01
CA LEU A 38 -16.06 -2.62 -18.73
C LEU A 38 -16.86 -1.40 -18.23
N PRO A 39 -17.39 -0.55 -19.12
CA PRO A 39 -18.08 0.69 -18.74
C PRO A 39 -19.33 0.49 -17.85
N ASP A 40 -20.01 -0.66 -17.98
CA ASP A 40 -21.19 -1.01 -17.16
C ASP A 40 -20.79 -1.69 -15.82
N ALA A 41 -19.52 -1.69 -15.44
CA ALA A 41 -19.06 -2.30 -14.18
C ALA A 41 -19.57 -1.52 -12.97
N THR A 42 -20.09 -2.26 -11.99
CA THR A 42 -20.42 -1.74 -10.67
C THR A 42 -19.50 -2.35 -9.64
N PHE A 43 -19.04 -1.53 -8.70
CA PHE A 43 -18.03 -1.91 -7.74
C PHE A 43 -18.59 -2.01 -6.33
N ILE A 44 -18.05 -2.97 -5.57
CA ILE A 44 -18.24 -3.12 -4.13
C ILE A 44 -16.88 -3.38 -3.51
N CYS A 45 -16.62 -2.89 -2.31
CA CYS A 45 -15.38 -3.12 -1.60
C CYS A 45 -15.56 -3.90 -0.30
N LEU A 46 -14.75 -4.93 -0.12
CA LEU A 46 -14.55 -5.64 1.15
C LEU A 46 -13.25 -5.13 1.76
N CYS A 47 -13.36 -4.35 2.83
CA CYS A 47 -12.24 -3.56 3.32
C CYS A 47 -12.16 -3.49 4.86
N THR A 48 -11.18 -2.77 5.35
CA THR A 48 -10.94 -2.59 6.79
C THR A 48 -11.93 -1.59 7.40
N VAL A 49 -12.11 -0.43 6.77
CA VAL A 49 -13.00 0.64 7.26
C VAL A 49 -13.95 1.06 6.14
N PRO A 50 -15.16 0.46 6.09
CA PRO A 50 -16.13 0.71 5.00
C PRO A 50 -16.52 2.17 4.85
N GLN A 51 -16.76 2.86 5.95
CA GLN A 51 -17.23 4.26 5.93
C GLN A 51 -16.23 5.20 5.22
N ASP A 52 -14.93 5.03 5.49
CA ASP A 52 -13.90 5.83 4.81
C ASP A 52 -13.78 5.45 3.32
N THR A 53 -13.87 4.14 3.00
CA THR A 53 -13.86 3.66 1.60
C THR A 53 -15.06 4.19 0.80
N GLU A 54 -16.26 4.16 1.37
CA GLU A 54 -17.48 4.69 0.75
C GLU A 54 -17.34 6.20 0.45
N LEU A 55 -16.82 6.95 1.44
CA LEU A 55 -16.63 8.38 1.30
C LEU A 55 -15.59 8.74 0.22
N ARG A 56 -14.48 7.98 0.15
CA ARG A 56 -13.37 8.24 -0.79
C ARG A 56 -13.69 7.86 -2.21
N HIS A 57 -14.27 6.70 -2.40
CA HIS A 57 -14.42 6.08 -3.73
C HIS A 57 -15.85 6.09 -4.25
N ASN A 58 -16.82 6.55 -3.44
CA ASN A 58 -18.24 6.58 -3.79
C ASN A 58 -18.76 5.20 -4.26
N ILE A 59 -18.36 4.12 -3.59
CA ILE A 59 -18.79 2.76 -3.84
C ILE A 59 -19.26 2.10 -2.55
N PRO A 60 -20.29 1.22 -2.57
CA PRO A 60 -20.69 0.46 -1.39
C PRO A 60 -19.53 -0.35 -0.84
N ALA A 61 -19.34 -0.31 0.47
CA ALA A 61 -18.29 -1.06 1.14
C ALA A 61 -18.81 -1.87 2.32
N PHE A 62 -18.12 -2.97 2.62
CA PHE A 62 -18.45 -3.89 3.71
C PHE A 62 -17.18 -4.31 4.44
N VAL A 63 -17.33 -4.64 5.73
CA VAL A 63 -16.21 -5.11 6.55
C VAL A 63 -15.72 -6.47 6.03
N ALA A 64 -14.45 -6.54 5.66
CA ALA A 64 -13.81 -7.77 5.21
C ALA A 64 -13.58 -8.77 6.35
N HIS A 65 -13.22 -8.24 7.52
CA HIS A 65 -13.00 -9.00 8.74
C HIS A 65 -14.27 -9.16 9.55
N ARG A 66 -14.32 -10.21 10.36
CA ARG A 66 -15.33 -10.32 11.36
C ARG A 66 -15.00 -9.42 12.55
N GLU A 67 -15.88 -8.50 12.88
CA GLU A 67 -15.83 -7.74 14.12
C GLU A 67 -16.40 -8.57 15.27
N TYR A 68 -15.63 -8.69 16.34
CA TYR A 68 -16.13 -9.25 17.60
C TYR A 68 -16.56 -8.11 18.52
N PRO A 69 -17.71 -8.22 19.19
CA PRO A 69 -18.08 -7.26 20.22
C PRO A 69 -16.95 -7.14 21.26
N ALA A 70 -16.62 -5.91 21.67
CA ALA A 70 -15.51 -5.63 22.60
C ALA A 70 -15.61 -6.43 23.92
N TRP A 71 -16.83 -6.75 24.38
CA TRP A 71 -17.04 -7.59 25.57
C TRP A 71 -16.58 -9.05 25.39
N LEU A 72 -16.47 -9.53 24.13
CA LEU A 72 -16.00 -10.89 23.86
C LEU A 72 -14.49 -11.02 24.05
N ASP A 73 -13.74 -9.95 23.82
CA ASP A 73 -12.27 -9.90 23.94
C ASP A 73 -11.79 -9.19 25.20
N SER A 74 -12.71 -8.56 25.97
CA SER A 74 -12.36 -7.82 27.17
C SER A 74 -11.73 -8.71 28.25
N GLN A 75 -10.64 -8.22 28.86
CA GLN A 75 -9.95 -8.85 29.99
C GLN A 75 -10.81 -8.95 31.27
N LEU A 76 -12.02 -8.39 31.30
CA LEU A 76 -12.98 -8.48 32.40
C LEU A 76 -13.26 -9.92 32.88
N TRP A 77 -12.83 -10.91 32.10
CA TRP A 77 -12.97 -12.32 32.37
C TRP A 77 -11.63 -13.04 32.57
N SER A 78 -10.55 -12.31 32.85
CA SER A 78 -9.18 -12.84 33.02
C SER A 78 -8.94 -13.57 34.35
N GLY A 79 -9.97 -13.71 35.23
CA GLY A 79 -9.88 -14.54 36.40
C GLY A 79 -9.57 -16.00 36.07
N ARG A 80 -9.00 -16.76 37.02
CA ARG A 80 -8.57 -18.18 36.98
C ARG A 80 -9.63 -19.17 36.48
N ARG A 81 -10.41 -18.84 35.44
CA ARG A 81 -11.39 -19.75 34.86
C ARG A 81 -10.76 -20.78 33.96
N SER A 82 -11.22 -22.01 34.10
CA SER A 82 -10.80 -23.21 33.37
C SER A 82 -10.64 -22.91 31.86
N ARG A 83 -9.59 -23.46 31.25
CA ARG A 83 -9.36 -23.47 29.78
C ARG A 83 -10.59 -23.93 29.01
N PHE A 84 -11.38 -24.82 29.64
CA PHE A 84 -12.63 -25.35 29.12
C PHE A 84 -13.72 -24.27 28.95
N ILE A 85 -13.92 -23.37 29.92
CA ILE A 85 -14.90 -22.28 29.82
C ILE A 85 -14.50 -21.28 28.70
N LYS A 86 -13.23 -20.98 28.57
CA LYS A 86 -12.72 -20.14 27.46
C LYS A 86 -12.96 -20.82 26.09
N PHE A 87 -12.80 -22.13 26.01
CA PHE A 87 -13.05 -22.92 24.80
C PHE A 87 -14.56 -22.98 24.48
N LEU A 88 -15.43 -23.28 25.46
CA LEU A 88 -16.89 -23.28 25.28
C LEU A 88 -17.41 -21.91 24.81
N ARG A 89 -16.92 -20.82 25.38
CA ARG A 89 -17.30 -19.46 24.96
C ARG A 89 -16.87 -19.17 23.52
N LYS A 90 -15.67 -19.59 23.11
CA LYS A 90 -15.24 -19.48 21.71
C LYS A 90 -16.20 -20.22 20.78
N ILE A 91 -16.62 -21.43 21.11
CA ILE A 91 -17.54 -22.21 20.29
C ILE A 91 -18.93 -21.55 20.27
N LEU A 92 -19.51 -21.23 21.44
CA LEU A 92 -20.87 -20.73 21.55
C LEU A 92 -21.09 -19.36 20.90
N PHE A 93 -20.09 -18.50 20.88
CA PHE A 93 -20.25 -17.14 20.34
C PHE A 93 -19.49 -16.90 19.05
N ARG A 94 -18.27 -17.41 18.91
CA ARG A 94 -17.47 -17.13 17.70
C ARG A 94 -17.96 -17.88 16.47
N ILE A 95 -18.42 -19.13 16.63
CA ILE A 95 -18.92 -19.92 15.49
C ILE A 95 -20.23 -19.34 14.92
N PRO A 96 -21.28 -19.06 15.73
CA PRO A 96 -22.50 -18.45 15.21
C PRO A 96 -22.27 -17.09 14.53
N LEU A 97 -21.44 -16.24 15.13
CA LEU A 97 -21.10 -14.95 14.52
C LEU A 97 -20.36 -15.13 13.18
N GLU A 98 -19.52 -16.15 13.08
CA GLU A 98 -18.84 -16.48 11.81
C GLU A 98 -19.85 -16.95 10.76
N LEU A 99 -20.78 -17.82 11.12
CA LEU A 99 -21.83 -18.28 10.21
C LEU A 99 -22.71 -17.12 9.71
N ILE A 100 -23.04 -16.18 10.58
CA ILE A 100 -23.75 -14.94 10.21
C ILE A 100 -22.91 -14.12 9.22
N HIS A 101 -21.61 -13.99 9.46
CA HIS A 101 -20.72 -13.26 8.55
C HIS A 101 -20.60 -13.95 7.19
N TRP A 102 -20.55 -15.28 7.14
CA TRP A 102 -20.63 -16.05 5.90
C TRP A 102 -21.94 -15.79 5.16
N ALA A 103 -23.08 -15.83 5.87
CA ALA A 103 -24.40 -15.57 5.27
C ALA A 103 -24.51 -14.14 4.69
N LYS A 104 -23.95 -13.13 5.40
CA LYS A 104 -23.84 -11.77 4.86
C LYS A 104 -22.92 -11.74 3.63
N GLY A 105 -21.81 -12.46 3.69
CA GLY A 105 -20.87 -12.59 2.56
C GLY A 105 -21.53 -13.13 1.29
N PHE A 106 -22.36 -14.16 1.42
CA PHE A 106 -23.13 -14.68 0.27
C PHE A 106 -24.07 -13.63 -0.32
N LYS A 107 -24.71 -12.80 0.52
CA LYS A 107 -25.58 -11.71 0.02
C LYS A 107 -24.77 -10.67 -0.77
N VAL A 108 -23.59 -10.32 -0.27
CA VAL A 108 -22.69 -9.36 -0.93
C VAL A 108 -22.18 -9.94 -2.25
N MET A 109 -21.74 -11.20 -2.29
CA MET A 109 -21.19 -11.85 -3.47
C MET A 109 -22.23 -12.29 -4.50
N LYS A 110 -23.52 -12.39 -4.12
CA LYS A 110 -24.59 -12.83 -5.01
C LYS A 110 -24.66 -11.93 -6.27
N GLY A 111 -24.58 -12.58 -7.42
CA GLY A 111 -24.62 -11.91 -8.73
C GLY A 111 -23.33 -11.21 -9.14
N SER A 112 -22.27 -11.29 -8.33
CA SER A 112 -20.94 -10.78 -8.71
C SER A 112 -20.31 -11.67 -9.77
N GLN A 113 -19.58 -11.06 -10.71
CA GLN A 113 -18.82 -11.77 -11.73
C GLN A 113 -17.41 -12.10 -11.23
N MET A 114 -16.82 -11.21 -10.42
CA MET A 114 -15.45 -11.33 -9.97
C MET A 114 -15.29 -10.88 -8.53
N LEU A 115 -14.36 -11.55 -7.84
CA LEU A 115 -13.68 -11.08 -6.63
C LEU A 115 -12.24 -10.76 -7.03
N ILE A 116 -11.83 -9.52 -6.85
CA ILE A 116 -10.48 -9.04 -7.17
C ILE A 116 -9.74 -8.66 -5.90
N VAL A 117 -8.56 -9.25 -5.72
CA VAL A 117 -7.59 -8.88 -4.67
C VAL A 117 -6.47 -8.09 -5.35
N PRO A 118 -6.55 -6.74 -5.38
CA PRO A 118 -5.54 -5.93 -6.04
C PRO A 118 -4.33 -5.72 -5.14
N GLY A 119 -3.19 -5.53 -5.68
CA GLY A 119 -1.83 -5.23 -5.21
C GLY A 119 -1.52 -4.91 -3.75
N THR A 120 -2.50 -5.01 -2.85
CA THR A 120 -2.29 -4.77 -1.42
C THR A 120 -1.55 -5.93 -0.76
N GLN A 121 -0.79 -5.66 0.30
CA GLN A 121 0.01 -6.67 1.00
C GLN A 121 -0.84 -7.50 1.99
N VAL A 122 -1.96 -8.07 1.51
CA VAL A 122 -2.86 -8.90 2.33
C VAL A 122 -2.41 -10.37 2.43
N VAL A 123 -1.51 -10.80 1.54
CA VAL A 123 -1.02 -12.18 1.50
C VAL A 123 0.18 -12.32 2.43
N SER A 124 -0.06 -12.16 3.73
CA SER A 124 0.93 -12.25 4.81
C SER A 124 0.22 -12.51 6.13
N ASP A 125 0.91 -13.14 7.09
CA ASP A 125 0.45 -13.27 8.48
C ASP A 125 1.31 -12.47 9.47
N TYR A 126 2.20 -11.64 8.96
CA TYR A 126 3.02 -10.76 9.78
C TYR A 126 2.15 -9.88 10.66
N VAL A 127 2.38 -9.94 11.98
CA VAL A 127 1.64 -9.21 13.03
C VAL A 127 0.17 -9.67 13.27
N THR A 128 -0.48 -10.38 12.34
CA THR A 128 -1.94 -10.59 12.41
C THR A 128 -2.40 -12.03 12.72
N GLY A 129 -1.54 -13.02 12.45
CA GLY A 129 -1.85 -14.43 12.68
C GLY A 129 -2.84 -15.06 11.68
N PRO A 130 -3.14 -16.38 11.84
CA PRO A 130 -3.83 -17.16 10.81
C PRO A 130 -5.30 -16.81 10.62
N PHE A 131 -5.99 -16.38 11.69
CA PHE A 131 -7.44 -16.06 11.65
C PHE A 131 -7.75 -14.59 11.35
N SER A 132 -6.82 -13.88 10.69
CA SER A 132 -6.98 -12.55 10.15
C SER A 132 -6.97 -12.62 8.62
N TRP A 133 -6.12 -11.83 7.94
CA TRP A 133 -6.05 -11.77 6.48
C TRP A 133 -5.96 -13.14 5.79
N PRO A 134 -5.13 -14.10 6.24
CA PRO A 134 -5.07 -15.41 5.57
C PRO A 134 -6.41 -16.15 5.54
N TYR A 135 -7.12 -16.17 6.68
CA TYR A 135 -8.43 -16.78 6.77
C TYR A 135 -9.49 -16.01 5.97
N ASP A 136 -9.46 -14.68 6.02
CA ASP A 136 -10.45 -13.86 5.30
C ASP A 136 -10.32 -14.00 3.79
N ILE A 137 -9.10 -13.99 3.24
CA ILE A 137 -8.87 -14.27 1.82
C ILE A 137 -9.44 -15.64 1.45
N PHE A 138 -9.18 -16.65 2.26
CA PHE A 138 -9.71 -18.01 2.03
C PHE A 138 -11.23 -18.04 2.06
N LYS A 139 -11.86 -17.45 3.07
CA LYS A 139 -13.30 -17.35 3.21
C LYS A 139 -13.95 -16.68 2.00
N TRP A 140 -13.46 -15.49 1.62
CA TRP A 140 -14.03 -14.73 0.51
C TRP A 140 -13.79 -15.41 -0.84
N ALA A 141 -12.66 -16.09 -1.03
CA ALA A 141 -12.42 -16.89 -2.22
C ALA A 141 -13.41 -18.05 -2.34
N ILE A 142 -13.71 -18.77 -1.25
CA ILE A 142 -14.73 -19.83 -1.24
C ILE A 142 -16.12 -19.25 -1.55
N ILE A 143 -16.53 -18.19 -0.86
CA ILE A 143 -17.85 -17.57 -1.08
C ILE A 143 -17.98 -17.13 -2.56
N ALA A 144 -16.94 -16.53 -3.14
CA ALA A 144 -16.90 -16.13 -4.54
C ALA A 144 -17.12 -17.33 -5.48
N LYS A 145 -16.39 -18.44 -5.26
CA LYS A 145 -16.54 -19.65 -6.07
C LYS A 145 -17.92 -20.28 -5.94
N LEU A 146 -18.48 -20.34 -4.73
CA LEU A 146 -19.84 -20.83 -4.51
C LEU A 146 -20.90 -19.94 -5.19
N CYS A 147 -20.64 -18.63 -5.30
CA CYS A 147 -21.46 -17.69 -6.06
C CYS A 147 -21.15 -17.69 -7.57
N ARG A 148 -20.27 -18.57 -8.07
CA ARG A 148 -19.82 -18.67 -9.46
C ARG A 148 -19.08 -17.42 -9.94
N ALA A 149 -18.47 -16.65 -9.05
CA ALA A 149 -17.61 -15.53 -9.39
C ALA A 149 -16.17 -16.00 -9.66
N LYS A 150 -15.49 -15.35 -10.61
CA LYS A 150 -14.03 -15.53 -10.81
C LYS A 150 -13.27 -14.91 -9.65
N VAL A 151 -12.16 -15.51 -9.25
CA VAL A 151 -11.24 -15.00 -8.20
C VAL A 151 -9.93 -14.60 -8.85
N LEU A 152 -9.60 -13.33 -8.77
CA LEU A 152 -8.41 -12.76 -9.38
C LEU A 152 -7.49 -12.15 -8.30
N PHE A 153 -6.23 -12.55 -8.31
CA PHE A 153 -5.17 -11.89 -7.55
C PHE A 153 -4.34 -11.05 -8.52
N LEU A 154 -4.47 -9.72 -8.42
CA LEU A 154 -3.81 -8.79 -9.35
C LEU A 154 -2.58 -8.15 -8.70
N ASN A 155 -1.41 -8.42 -9.27
CA ASN A 155 -0.11 -7.82 -8.93
C ASN A 155 0.15 -7.84 -7.42
N ILE A 156 -0.16 -8.99 -6.79
CA ILE A 156 -0.06 -9.12 -5.33
C ILE A 156 1.40 -9.12 -4.87
N GLY A 157 1.66 -8.37 -3.80
CA GLY A 157 2.85 -8.55 -2.98
C GLY A 157 2.61 -9.65 -1.94
N VAL A 158 3.55 -10.57 -1.81
CA VAL A 158 3.47 -11.66 -0.85
C VAL A 158 4.53 -11.46 0.22
N GLY A 159 4.08 -11.32 1.46
CA GLY A 159 4.96 -11.20 2.61
C GLY A 159 5.35 -12.56 3.18
N PRO A 160 6.21 -12.59 4.20
CA PRO A 160 6.49 -13.82 4.92
C PRO A 160 5.20 -14.37 5.54
N VAL A 161 5.05 -15.70 5.48
CA VAL A 161 3.95 -16.45 6.08
C VAL A 161 4.57 -17.47 7.04
N TYR A 162 4.44 -17.19 8.33
CA TYR A 162 5.13 -17.97 9.36
C TYR A 162 4.29 -19.15 9.86
N HIS A 163 2.99 -18.93 10.09
CA HIS A 163 2.13 -19.93 10.70
C HIS A 163 1.68 -21.00 9.66
N PRO A 164 1.75 -22.30 9.97
CA PRO A 164 1.35 -23.37 9.03
C PRO A 164 -0.09 -23.25 8.53
N LEU A 165 -1.02 -22.85 9.42
CA LEU A 165 -2.43 -22.66 9.07
C LEU A 165 -2.63 -21.47 8.13
N SER A 166 -1.90 -20.38 8.33
CA SER A 166 -1.88 -19.24 7.38
C SER A 166 -1.43 -19.68 6.01
N ARG A 167 -0.35 -20.47 5.97
CA ARG A 167 0.17 -21.04 4.72
C ARG A 167 -0.85 -21.92 4.01
N TRP A 168 -1.60 -22.71 4.77
CA TRP A 168 -2.66 -23.54 4.22
C TRP A 168 -3.81 -22.69 3.65
N PHE A 169 -4.31 -21.67 4.38
CA PHE A 169 -5.35 -20.76 3.90
C PHE A 169 -4.94 -20.03 2.62
N ILE A 170 -3.73 -19.47 2.60
CA ILE A 170 -3.21 -18.75 1.44
C ILE A 170 -3.05 -19.72 0.25
N LYS A 171 -2.47 -20.89 0.46
CA LYS A 171 -2.33 -21.92 -0.59
C LYS A 171 -3.67 -22.30 -1.18
N ALA A 172 -4.69 -22.56 -0.33
CA ALA A 172 -6.03 -22.91 -0.77
C ALA A 172 -6.67 -21.77 -1.58
N SER A 173 -6.53 -20.52 -1.14
CA SER A 173 -7.05 -19.33 -1.84
C SER A 173 -6.40 -19.16 -3.23
N LEU A 174 -5.09 -19.28 -3.30
CA LEU A 174 -4.35 -19.19 -4.57
C LEU A 174 -4.70 -20.34 -5.54
N ASN A 175 -4.99 -21.55 -5.02
CA ASN A 175 -5.43 -22.66 -5.86
C ASN A 175 -6.87 -22.46 -6.38
N LEU A 176 -7.74 -21.77 -5.64
CA LEU A 176 -9.09 -21.41 -6.05
C LEU A 176 -9.13 -20.27 -7.08
N SER A 177 -8.05 -19.51 -7.23
CA SER A 177 -8.01 -18.37 -8.14
C SER A 177 -8.11 -18.78 -9.61
N ASP A 178 -8.75 -17.96 -10.42
CA ASP A 178 -8.82 -18.11 -11.88
C ASP A 178 -7.63 -17.40 -12.56
N TYR A 179 -7.13 -16.32 -11.94
CA TYR A 179 -5.97 -15.57 -12.41
C TYR A 179 -5.09 -15.14 -11.24
N ARG A 180 -3.78 -15.16 -11.44
CA ARG A 180 -2.77 -14.68 -10.47
C ARG A 180 -1.68 -13.91 -11.20
N SER A 181 -1.32 -12.78 -10.64
CA SER A 181 -0.11 -12.04 -11.02
C SER A 181 0.55 -11.43 -9.78
N TYR A 182 1.83 -11.16 -9.88
CA TYR A 182 2.67 -10.76 -8.77
C TYR A 182 3.29 -9.40 -9.08
N ARG A 183 3.51 -8.61 -8.03
CA ARG A 183 4.10 -7.28 -8.15
C ARG A 183 5.62 -7.32 -8.35
N ASP A 184 6.26 -8.37 -7.85
CA ASP A 184 7.70 -8.54 -7.89
C ASP A 184 8.10 -10.02 -8.00
N ILE A 185 9.32 -10.26 -8.48
CA ILE A 185 9.87 -11.61 -8.68
C ILE A 185 9.96 -12.38 -7.35
N ALA A 186 10.28 -11.68 -6.25
CA ALA A 186 10.41 -12.32 -4.94
C ALA A 186 9.06 -12.86 -4.44
N SER A 187 7.97 -12.12 -4.64
CA SER A 187 6.59 -12.57 -4.35
C SER A 187 6.21 -13.79 -5.17
N LYS A 188 6.53 -13.80 -6.48
CA LYS A 188 6.30 -14.94 -7.36
C LYS A 188 7.06 -16.17 -6.87
N GLN A 189 8.37 -16.06 -6.67
CA GLN A 189 9.23 -17.16 -6.17
C GLN A 189 8.78 -17.66 -4.79
N TYR A 190 8.28 -16.80 -3.93
CA TYR A 190 7.75 -17.20 -2.64
C TYR A 190 6.51 -18.09 -2.79
N VAL A 191 5.61 -17.71 -3.70
CA VAL A 191 4.37 -18.48 -3.98
C VAL A 191 4.67 -19.79 -4.69
N GLU A 192 5.62 -19.83 -5.61
CA GLU A 192 6.06 -21.06 -6.30
C GLU A 192 6.50 -22.19 -5.35
N LYS A 193 7.00 -21.82 -4.17
CA LYS A 193 7.32 -22.79 -3.10
C LYS A 193 6.09 -23.36 -2.39
N MET A 194 4.92 -22.76 -2.57
CA MET A 194 3.68 -23.14 -1.90
C MET A 194 2.66 -23.79 -2.83
N VAL A 195 2.58 -23.33 -4.07
CA VAL A 195 1.59 -23.76 -5.07
C VAL A 195 2.25 -24.04 -6.41
N THR A 196 1.64 -24.90 -7.22
CA THR A 196 2.09 -25.13 -8.59
C THR A 196 1.97 -23.88 -9.42
N CYS A 197 3.04 -23.49 -10.09
CA CYS A 197 3.07 -22.38 -11.02
C CYS A 197 2.18 -22.69 -12.24
N ARG A 198 1.47 -21.69 -12.72
CA ARG A 198 0.69 -21.76 -13.97
C ARG A 198 1.39 -20.96 -15.05
N SER A 199 1.16 -21.28 -16.30
CA SER A 199 1.74 -20.56 -17.44
C SER A 199 1.37 -19.08 -17.49
N CYS A 200 0.23 -18.71 -16.87
CA CYS A 200 -0.24 -17.32 -16.78
C CYS A 200 0.24 -16.58 -15.52
N ASP A 201 1.00 -17.25 -14.64
CA ASP A 201 1.55 -16.63 -13.45
C ASP A 201 2.73 -15.71 -13.83
N ALA A 202 2.46 -14.41 -14.00
CA ALA A 202 3.44 -13.43 -14.47
C ALA A 202 3.69 -12.33 -13.43
N VAL A 203 4.80 -11.61 -13.59
CA VAL A 203 5.15 -10.43 -12.79
C VAL A 203 4.79 -9.19 -13.61
N TYR A 204 4.12 -8.25 -12.95
CA TYR A 204 3.73 -6.96 -13.52
C TYR A 204 4.10 -5.85 -12.53
N PRO A 205 4.27 -4.62 -13.00
CA PRO A 205 4.48 -3.47 -12.12
C PRO A 205 3.38 -3.29 -11.09
N ASP A 206 3.64 -2.49 -10.05
CA ASP A 206 2.59 -2.13 -9.08
C ASP A 206 1.42 -1.43 -9.77
N LEU A 207 0.19 -1.79 -9.38
CA LEU A 207 -1.03 -1.28 -10.02
C LEU A 207 -1.17 0.25 -9.93
N ALA A 208 -0.53 0.90 -8.95
CA ALA A 208 -0.53 2.34 -8.83
C ALA A 208 0.06 3.05 -10.06
N PHE A 209 0.99 2.41 -10.79
CA PHE A 209 1.53 2.96 -12.06
C PHE A 209 0.46 3.10 -13.15
N SER A 210 -0.69 2.46 -13.02
CA SER A 210 -1.82 2.60 -13.94
C SER A 210 -2.84 3.68 -13.53
N LEU A 211 -2.52 4.53 -12.54
CA LEU A 211 -3.39 5.64 -12.14
C LEU A 211 -3.70 6.54 -13.33
N GLN A 212 -4.94 7.03 -13.40
CA GLN A 212 -5.40 7.87 -14.48
C GLN A 212 -4.51 9.10 -14.68
N SER A 213 -4.02 9.32 -15.92
CA SER A 213 -3.10 10.43 -16.23
C SER A 213 -3.69 11.82 -15.95
N THR A 214 -5.01 11.97 -16.04
CA THR A 214 -5.70 13.24 -15.73
C THR A 214 -5.66 13.60 -14.24
N LEU A 215 -5.36 12.65 -13.36
CA LEU A 215 -5.15 12.89 -11.93
C LEU A 215 -3.71 13.35 -11.62
N LEU A 216 -2.78 13.11 -12.56
CA LEU A 216 -1.41 13.55 -12.38
C LEU A 216 -1.33 15.07 -12.60
N PRO A 217 -0.94 15.84 -11.58
CA PRO A 217 -0.79 17.29 -11.73
C PRO A 217 0.27 17.61 -12.80
N ALA A 218 0.04 18.66 -13.58
CA ALA A 218 1.08 19.17 -14.46
C ALA A 218 2.30 19.57 -13.63
N CYS A 219 3.50 19.14 -14.06
CA CYS A 219 4.74 19.56 -13.42
C CYS A 219 4.87 21.09 -13.51
N GLN A 220 4.69 21.77 -12.38
CA GLN A 220 4.87 23.22 -12.31
C GLN A 220 6.36 23.54 -12.18
N ASN A 221 7.03 23.67 -13.31
CA ASN A 221 8.44 24.13 -13.35
C ASN A 221 8.57 25.66 -13.51
N VAL A 222 7.47 26.40 -13.37
CA VAL A 222 7.46 27.82 -13.68
C VAL A 222 7.77 28.64 -12.43
N GLY A 223 8.94 29.32 -12.47
CA GLY A 223 9.21 30.46 -11.59
C GLY A 223 9.54 30.19 -10.14
N LYS A 224 9.99 28.97 -9.78
CA LYS A 224 10.42 28.69 -8.40
C LYS A 224 11.67 29.52 -8.08
N LEU A 225 11.60 30.35 -7.05
CA LEU A 225 12.74 31.10 -6.52
C LEU A 225 13.79 30.20 -5.86
N ARG A 226 13.37 29.02 -5.36
CA ARG A 226 14.24 28.03 -4.69
C ARG A 226 13.78 26.61 -5.06
N PRO A 227 14.72 25.66 -5.20
CA PRO A 227 14.35 24.26 -5.39
C PRO A 227 13.71 23.68 -4.13
N VAL A 228 12.76 22.74 -4.31
CA VAL A 228 12.00 22.11 -3.25
C VAL A 228 12.42 20.66 -3.09
N PHE A 229 12.81 20.28 -1.89
CA PHE A 229 13.19 18.92 -1.54
C PHE A 229 12.13 18.24 -0.71
N GLY A 230 11.60 17.10 -1.14
CA GLY A 230 10.65 16.30 -0.40
C GLY A 230 11.34 15.31 0.55
N ILE A 231 10.83 15.19 1.76
CA ILE A 231 11.23 14.15 2.73
C ILE A 231 10.01 13.31 3.06
N GLY A 232 9.99 12.09 2.51
CA GLY A 232 8.92 11.12 2.72
C GLY A 232 9.17 10.29 3.97
N LEU A 233 8.48 10.62 5.05
CA LEU A 233 8.59 9.92 6.33
C LEU A 233 7.85 8.59 6.33
N LYS A 234 8.33 7.68 7.19
CA LYS A 234 7.69 6.41 7.51
C LYS A 234 7.91 6.06 8.96
N ASP A 235 6.86 5.54 9.63
CA ASP A 235 7.04 4.88 10.92
C ASP A 235 7.91 3.62 10.71
N TYR A 236 9.20 3.76 10.99
CA TYR A 236 10.22 2.72 10.77
C TYR A 236 10.02 1.50 11.66
N LEU A 237 9.46 1.69 12.85
CA LEU A 237 9.22 0.60 13.81
C LEU A 237 7.87 -0.09 13.59
N GLY A 238 6.96 0.55 12.85
CA GLY A 238 5.62 0.03 12.59
C GLY A 238 4.82 -0.23 13.87
N ARG A 239 3.88 -1.18 13.81
CA ARG A 239 3.00 -1.50 14.94
C ARG A 239 3.71 -2.03 16.18
N GLU A 240 4.87 -2.65 16.04
CA GLU A 240 5.64 -3.21 17.17
C GLU A 240 6.32 -2.11 17.99
N GLY A 241 6.67 -0.99 17.36
CA GLY A 241 7.38 0.13 17.99
C GLY A 241 6.52 1.14 18.75
N LEU A 242 5.19 1.12 18.57
CA LEU A 242 4.27 2.12 19.14
C LEU A 242 4.31 2.26 20.67
N ARG A 243 4.76 1.24 21.40
CA ARG A 243 4.80 1.26 22.89
C ARG A 243 6.05 1.88 23.46
N ASP A 244 7.18 1.94 22.73
CA ASP A 244 8.47 2.41 23.25
C ASP A 244 9.33 3.10 22.17
N ARG A 245 8.69 3.84 21.29
CA ARG A 245 9.29 4.53 20.14
C ARG A 245 10.47 5.41 20.54
N HIS A 246 10.27 6.22 21.58
CA HIS A 246 11.27 7.19 22.03
C HIS A 246 12.52 6.55 22.67
N ASN A 247 12.41 5.33 23.19
CA ASN A 247 13.55 4.59 23.74
C ASN A 247 14.31 3.77 22.70
N ASN A 248 13.77 3.62 21.49
CA ASN A 248 14.41 2.86 20.43
C ASN A 248 15.53 3.67 19.77
N ARG A 249 16.78 3.17 19.90
CA ARG A 249 17.96 3.82 19.36
C ARG A 249 17.89 3.98 17.83
N ALA A 250 17.50 2.94 17.11
CA ALA A 250 17.44 2.97 15.64
C ALA A 250 16.44 4.01 15.13
N TYR A 251 15.31 4.18 15.85
CA TYR A 251 14.32 5.21 15.53
C TYR A 251 14.88 6.62 15.74
N ARG A 252 15.56 6.85 16.87
CA ARG A 252 16.19 8.15 17.13
C ARG A 252 17.30 8.46 16.13
N ASP A 253 18.15 7.47 15.82
CA ASP A 253 19.23 7.63 14.85
C ASP A 253 18.67 7.97 13.47
N TYR A 254 17.56 7.33 13.07
CA TYR A 254 16.83 7.65 11.82
C TYR A 254 16.35 9.10 11.81
N LEU A 255 15.65 9.56 12.86
CA LEU A 255 15.17 10.95 12.94
C LEU A 255 16.31 11.97 13.00
N ASN A 256 17.35 11.66 13.77
CA ASN A 256 18.52 12.54 13.88
C ASN A 256 19.23 12.71 12.53
N THR A 257 19.48 11.62 11.81
CA THR A 257 20.12 11.67 10.49
C THR A 257 19.28 12.48 9.48
N LEU A 258 17.95 12.32 9.51
CA LEU A 258 17.07 13.13 8.66
C LEU A 258 17.05 14.60 9.13
N GLY A 259 17.13 14.89 10.44
CA GLY A 259 17.23 16.25 10.96
C GLY A 259 18.54 16.94 10.54
N ASP A 260 19.67 16.23 10.56
CA ASP A 260 20.95 16.71 10.05
C ASP A 260 20.86 16.98 8.54
N PHE A 261 20.19 16.10 7.81
CA PHE A 261 19.95 16.29 6.38
C PHE A 261 19.09 17.53 6.08
N VAL A 262 18.02 17.78 6.88
CA VAL A 262 17.23 19.01 6.76
C VAL A 262 18.08 20.25 7.04
N ALA A 263 18.93 20.24 8.06
CA ALA A 263 19.83 21.35 8.35
C ALA A 263 20.75 21.66 7.15
N TRP A 264 21.35 20.61 6.57
CA TRP A 264 22.18 20.71 5.36
C TRP A 264 21.44 21.27 4.14
N LEU A 265 20.18 20.84 3.91
CA LEU A 265 19.33 21.39 2.86
C LEU A 265 19.00 22.87 3.10
N CYS A 266 18.72 23.25 4.35
CA CYS A 266 18.42 24.62 4.73
C CYS A 266 19.61 25.56 4.50
N GLU A 267 20.84 25.13 4.80
CA GLU A 267 22.06 25.88 4.52
C GLU A 267 22.25 26.12 3.00
N ARG A 268 21.84 25.16 2.19
CA ARG A 268 21.87 25.24 0.72
C ARG A 268 20.67 25.98 0.12
N ARG A 269 19.82 26.57 0.97
CA ARG A 269 18.65 27.36 0.59
C ARG A 269 17.53 26.57 -0.13
N TYR A 270 17.47 25.25 0.08
CA TYR A 270 16.30 24.47 -0.34
C TYR A 270 15.08 24.80 0.50
N VAL A 271 13.90 24.69 -0.10
CA VAL A 271 12.65 24.54 0.63
C VAL A 271 12.46 23.05 0.90
N VAL A 272 12.23 22.67 2.14
CA VAL A 272 12.02 21.30 2.56
C VAL A 272 10.53 21.05 2.75
N ARG A 273 9.98 20.04 2.11
CA ARG A 273 8.59 19.61 2.28
C ARG A 273 8.54 18.23 2.94
N VAL A 274 7.92 18.15 4.11
CA VAL A 274 7.65 16.88 4.79
C VAL A 274 6.42 16.23 4.14
N ILE A 275 6.51 14.93 3.84
CA ILE A 275 5.48 14.17 3.11
C ILE A 275 5.24 12.84 3.84
N ILE A 276 3.99 12.54 4.15
CA ILE A 276 3.57 11.23 4.66
C ILE A 276 2.69 10.53 3.63
N GLY A 277 2.67 9.19 3.65
CA GLY A 277 1.88 8.37 2.70
C GLY A 277 0.85 7.47 3.37
N ASP A 278 0.97 7.27 4.68
CA ASP A 278 0.06 6.50 5.51
C ASP A 278 -0.32 7.35 6.72
N VAL A 279 -1.43 8.08 6.57
CA VAL A 279 -1.82 9.10 7.55
C VAL A 279 -2.01 8.51 8.95
N LEU A 280 -2.55 7.29 9.05
CA LEU A 280 -2.80 6.64 10.34
C LEU A 280 -1.50 6.26 11.06
N TYR A 281 -0.52 5.74 10.33
CA TYR A 281 0.72 5.23 10.94
C TYR A 281 1.87 6.22 10.95
N ASP A 282 1.93 7.12 9.95
CA ASP A 282 3.05 8.07 9.83
C ASP A 282 2.84 9.37 10.61
N SER A 283 1.62 9.71 11.04
CA SER A 283 1.35 10.93 11.81
C SER A 283 2.18 11.04 13.09
N GLY A 284 2.47 9.92 13.74
CA GLY A 284 3.30 9.93 14.95
C GLY A 284 4.77 10.25 14.65
N VAL A 285 5.35 9.68 13.59
CA VAL A 285 6.73 10.00 13.20
C VAL A 285 6.84 11.41 12.62
N GLU A 286 5.81 11.86 11.93
CA GLU A 286 5.71 13.25 11.46
C GLU A 286 5.76 14.24 12.62
N GLN A 287 4.96 14.01 13.67
CA GLN A 287 4.96 14.84 14.86
C GLN A 287 6.33 14.84 15.56
N ASP A 288 6.90 13.65 15.83
CA ASP A 288 8.21 13.52 16.48
C ASP A 288 9.31 14.23 15.67
N PHE A 289 9.22 14.16 14.33
CA PHE A 289 10.18 14.82 13.46
C PHE A 289 10.05 16.34 13.46
N MET A 290 8.82 16.85 13.42
CA MET A 290 8.58 18.31 13.49
C MET A 290 9.02 18.88 14.85
N GLU A 291 8.80 18.16 15.95
CA GLU A 291 9.31 18.53 17.28
C GLU A 291 10.85 18.59 17.29
N LEU A 292 11.53 17.58 16.73
CA LEU A 292 12.99 17.58 16.58
C LEU A 292 13.51 18.78 15.78
N LEU A 293 12.85 19.13 14.65
CA LEU A 293 13.25 20.28 13.84
C LEU A 293 13.04 21.61 14.59
N HIS A 294 11.99 21.69 15.40
CA HIS A 294 11.73 22.85 16.25
C HIS A 294 12.81 22.99 17.35
N GLU A 295 13.13 21.91 18.07
CA GLU A 295 14.19 21.88 19.09
C GLU A 295 15.56 22.29 18.53
N ARG A 296 15.85 21.93 17.28
CA ARG A 296 17.08 22.33 16.56
C ARG A 296 17.05 23.77 16.03
N GLY A 297 15.97 24.53 16.25
CA GLY A 297 15.81 25.90 15.79
C GLY A 297 15.67 26.05 14.26
N LEU A 298 15.41 24.95 13.54
CA LEU A 298 15.32 24.96 12.07
C LEU A 298 13.99 25.58 11.57
N MET A 299 12.95 25.57 12.40
CA MET A 299 11.62 26.14 12.08
C MET A 299 11.59 27.68 12.05
N ASN A 300 12.61 28.35 12.56
CA ASN A 300 12.64 29.83 12.70
C ASN A 300 12.88 30.56 11.37
N LYS A 301 13.15 29.85 10.28
CA LYS A 301 13.33 30.44 8.94
C LYS A 301 12.01 30.34 8.18
N GLU A 302 11.27 31.46 8.12
CA GLU A 302 9.95 31.53 7.46
C GLU A 302 9.93 30.86 6.07
N GLY A 303 9.00 29.92 5.89
CA GLY A 303 8.71 29.27 4.61
C GLY A 303 9.78 28.30 4.08
N GLN A 304 10.82 27.99 4.89
CA GLN A 304 11.86 27.05 4.44
C GLN A 304 11.49 25.58 4.72
N ILE A 305 10.73 25.31 5.78
CA ILE A 305 10.18 23.98 6.07
C ILE A 305 8.67 24.06 5.97
N VAL A 306 8.10 23.19 5.14
CA VAL A 306 6.66 23.13 4.86
C VAL A 306 6.15 21.74 5.26
N ASN A 307 5.19 21.73 6.18
CA ASN A 307 4.44 20.56 6.57
C ASN A 307 2.94 20.84 6.39
N GLU A 308 2.33 20.27 5.35
CA GLU A 308 0.92 20.43 5.05
C GLU A 308 0.20 19.10 5.22
N PRO A 309 -0.97 19.06 5.86
CA PRO A 309 -1.73 17.84 6.04
C PRO A 309 -2.15 17.23 4.70
N VAL A 310 -2.16 15.92 4.63
CA VAL A 310 -2.59 15.16 3.47
C VAL A 310 -3.62 14.11 3.87
N PHE A 311 -4.76 14.07 3.15
CA PHE A 311 -5.85 13.14 3.44
C PHE A 311 -6.32 12.37 2.20
N THR A 312 -5.91 12.79 1.01
CA THR A 312 -6.34 12.19 -0.26
C THR A 312 -5.16 11.92 -1.19
N VAL A 313 -5.33 10.97 -2.10
CA VAL A 313 -4.35 10.66 -3.16
C VAL A 313 -4.05 11.91 -3.99
N LYS A 314 -5.08 12.70 -4.31
CA LYS A 314 -4.91 13.94 -5.08
C LYS A 314 -4.04 14.97 -4.35
N GLN A 315 -4.23 15.15 -3.03
CA GLN A 315 -3.39 16.04 -2.23
C GLN A 315 -1.94 15.54 -2.18
N LEU A 316 -1.73 14.23 -1.98
CA LEU A 316 -0.39 13.64 -2.00
C LEU A 316 0.32 13.85 -3.35
N LEU A 317 -0.39 13.61 -4.46
CA LEU A 317 0.11 13.89 -5.80
C LEU A 317 0.48 15.37 -5.98
N SER A 318 -0.36 16.28 -5.49
CA SER A 318 -0.10 17.72 -5.57
C SER A 318 1.15 18.12 -4.77
N GLN A 319 1.35 17.55 -3.58
CA GLN A 319 2.56 17.78 -2.78
C GLN A 319 3.82 17.23 -3.47
N ILE A 320 3.74 16.03 -4.08
CA ILE A 320 4.88 15.45 -4.81
C ILE A 320 5.13 16.19 -6.14
N ALA A 321 4.11 16.75 -6.78
CA ALA A 321 4.29 17.46 -8.04
C ALA A 321 5.14 18.73 -7.92
N ILE A 322 5.07 19.41 -6.78
CA ILE A 322 5.81 20.66 -6.54
C ILE A 322 7.23 20.47 -6.03
N ILE A 323 7.66 19.27 -5.63
CA ILE A 323 9.06 19.01 -5.28
C ILE A 323 9.92 18.81 -6.52
N ASP A 324 11.21 19.01 -6.38
CA ASP A 324 12.20 18.76 -7.45
C ASP A 324 12.94 17.44 -7.23
N PHE A 325 13.15 17.07 -5.96
CA PHE A 325 13.82 15.84 -5.51
C PHE A 325 13.04 15.23 -4.34
N LEU A 326 13.18 13.93 -4.14
CA LEU A 326 12.57 13.21 -3.02
C LEU A 326 13.59 12.28 -2.34
N VAL A 327 13.63 12.30 -1.01
CA VAL A 327 14.17 11.21 -0.19
C VAL A 327 12.99 10.54 0.50
N THR A 328 12.82 9.23 0.37
CA THR A 328 11.67 8.55 0.99
C THR A 328 11.93 7.10 1.34
N SER A 329 11.31 6.64 2.43
CA SER A 329 11.20 5.23 2.83
C SER A 329 9.81 4.63 2.58
N ARG A 330 8.86 5.42 2.06
CA ARG A 330 7.51 4.95 1.73
C ARG A 330 7.41 4.50 0.27
N PHE A 331 6.97 3.24 0.09
CA PHE A 331 6.87 2.61 -1.23
C PHE A 331 5.98 3.40 -2.20
N HIS A 332 4.79 3.82 -1.78
CA HIS A 332 3.92 4.55 -2.71
C HIS A 332 4.33 6.01 -2.92
N ASN A 333 5.01 6.65 -1.96
CA ASN A 333 5.64 7.95 -2.22
C ASN A 333 6.72 7.83 -3.31
N LEU A 334 7.49 6.73 -3.27
CA LEU A 334 8.46 6.40 -4.33
C LEU A 334 7.76 6.18 -5.68
N VAL A 335 6.71 5.34 -5.73
CA VAL A 335 5.95 5.07 -6.96
C VAL A 335 5.38 6.38 -7.55
N LEU A 336 4.71 7.20 -6.74
CA LEU A 336 4.11 8.45 -7.19
C LEU A 336 5.15 9.49 -7.64
N ALA A 337 6.30 9.54 -6.97
CA ALA A 337 7.41 10.39 -7.40
C ALA A 337 7.95 9.98 -8.78
N LEU A 338 8.16 8.69 -8.99
CA LEU A 338 8.58 8.15 -10.29
C LEU A 338 7.56 8.47 -11.39
N MET A 339 6.26 8.30 -11.12
CA MET A 339 5.17 8.65 -12.05
C MET A 339 5.14 10.15 -12.40
N LEU A 340 5.51 11.00 -11.44
CA LEU A 340 5.63 12.44 -11.63
C LEU A 340 7.03 12.86 -12.13
N ASN A 341 7.83 11.89 -12.56
CA ASN A 341 9.16 12.10 -13.13
C ASN A 341 10.12 12.84 -12.18
N LYS A 342 10.02 12.54 -10.86
CA LYS A 342 10.89 13.15 -9.84
C LYS A 342 12.09 12.24 -9.56
N PRO A 343 13.33 12.77 -9.63
CA PRO A 343 14.49 12.05 -9.13
C PRO A 343 14.38 11.75 -7.63
N VAL A 344 14.76 10.54 -7.22
CA VAL A 344 14.51 10.05 -5.87
C VAL A 344 15.69 9.27 -5.30
N VAL A 345 15.99 9.49 -4.01
CA VAL A 345 16.76 8.59 -3.16
C VAL A 345 15.80 7.78 -2.31
N CYS A 346 15.90 6.47 -2.41
CA CYS A 346 15.10 5.52 -1.66
C CYS A 346 15.82 5.09 -0.39
N LEU A 347 15.17 5.20 0.77
CA LEU A 347 15.64 4.64 2.04
C LEU A 347 14.92 3.32 2.27
N SER A 348 15.60 2.21 1.98
CA SER A 348 14.97 0.89 1.99
C SER A 348 15.03 0.21 3.36
N ASP A 349 13.88 -0.19 3.86
CA ASP A 349 13.72 -1.09 5.01
C ASP A 349 13.00 -2.39 4.63
N HIS A 350 12.67 -2.55 3.35
CA HIS A 350 11.88 -3.69 2.90
C HIS A 350 12.19 -4.06 1.45
N ARG A 351 12.27 -5.36 1.15
CA ARG A 351 12.60 -5.92 -0.18
C ARG A 351 11.80 -5.32 -1.35
N LYS A 352 10.55 -4.88 -1.12
CA LYS A 352 9.73 -4.27 -2.19
C LYS A 352 10.32 -2.96 -2.73
N LEU A 353 11.01 -2.20 -1.87
CA LEU A 353 11.72 -0.98 -2.27
C LEU A 353 12.96 -1.34 -3.07
N ASP A 354 13.75 -2.29 -2.58
CA ASP A 354 14.95 -2.78 -3.27
C ASP A 354 14.60 -3.35 -4.66
N SER A 355 13.54 -4.17 -4.73
CA SER A 355 13.06 -4.75 -5.99
C SER A 355 12.69 -3.67 -6.99
N LEU A 356 11.87 -2.69 -6.59
CA LEU A 356 11.46 -1.61 -7.49
C LEU A 356 12.66 -0.77 -7.97
N MET A 357 13.58 -0.40 -7.06
CA MET A 357 14.76 0.37 -7.42
C MET A 357 15.70 -0.40 -8.34
N THR A 358 15.77 -1.72 -8.18
CA THR A 358 16.56 -2.61 -9.07
C THR A 358 15.88 -2.75 -10.44
N GLU A 359 14.57 -3.00 -10.48
CA GLU A 359 13.80 -3.19 -11.71
C GLU A 359 13.80 -1.93 -12.59
N ILE A 360 13.72 -0.75 -11.95
CA ILE A 360 13.79 0.52 -12.67
C ILE A 360 15.22 0.97 -12.98
N GLY A 361 16.24 0.25 -12.52
CA GLY A 361 17.66 0.56 -12.80
C GLY A 361 18.22 1.71 -11.97
N LEU A 362 17.63 2.01 -10.80
CA LEU A 362 18.03 3.10 -9.91
C LEU A 362 18.65 2.59 -8.60
N THR A 363 19.21 1.38 -8.59
CA THR A 363 19.78 0.73 -7.38
C THR A 363 20.84 1.59 -6.69
N GLU A 364 21.61 2.38 -7.43
CA GLU A 364 22.62 3.28 -6.86
C GLU A 364 22.04 4.39 -5.98
N TYR A 365 20.75 4.73 -6.13
CA TYR A 365 20.03 5.71 -5.32
C TYR A 365 19.19 5.03 -4.21
N CYS A 366 19.47 3.77 -3.90
CA CYS A 366 18.82 3.02 -2.83
C CYS A 366 19.79 2.81 -1.68
N LEU A 367 19.46 3.33 -0.50
CA LEU A 367 20.25 3.20 0.73
C LEU A 367 19.50 2.34 1.75
N PRO A 368 20.18 1.47 2.51
CA PRO A 368 19.54 0.74 3.61
C PRO A 368 19.18 1.70 4.74
N LEU A 369 17.93 1.63 5.21
CA LEU A 369 17.45 2.46 6.32
C LEU A 369 18.07 2.03 7.66
N ALA A 370 18.34 0.73 7.84
CA ALA A 370 18.78 0.16 9.12
C ALA A 370 20.12 0.74 9.65
N ASN A 371 20.95 1.27 8.78
CA ASN A 371 22.22 1.92 9.16
C ASN A 371 22.38 3.18 8.30
N LEU A 372 21.34 4.03 8.34
CA LEU A 372 21.36 5.26 7.57
C LEU A 372 22.47 6.18 8.11
N ASP A 373 23.41 6.47 7.24
CA ASP A 373 24.54 7.33 7.51
C ASP A 373 24.38 8.65 6.77
N PHE A 374 24.71 9.76 7.45
CA PHE A 374 24.52 11.12 6.94
C PHE A 374 25.40 11.38 5.71
N ASP A 375 26.67 11.03 5.76
CA ASP A 375 27.61 11.32 4.66
C ASP A 375 27.23 10.52 3.40
N HIS A 376 26.84 9.26 3.57
CA HIS A 376 26.35 8.44 2.45
C HIS A 376 25.05 8.99 1.86
N LEU A 377 24.14 9.54 2.70
CA LEU A 377 22.91 10.17 2.20
C LEU A 377 23.23 11.41 1.37
N ILE A 378 24.13 12.27 1.87
CA ILE A 378 24.57 13.47 1.16
C ILE A 378 25.21 13.10 -0.18
N ASP A 379 26.13 12.15 -0.21
CA ASP A 379 26.79 11.70 -1.44
C ASP A 379 25.78 11.24 -2.50
N ARG A 380 24.75 10.49 -2.08
CA ARG A 380 23.69 10.04 -3.01
C ARG A 380 22.83 11.18 -3.49
N VAL A 381 22.50 12.12 -2.64
CA VAL A 381 21.70 13.31 -3.00
C VAL A 381 22.49 14.22 -3.96
N VAL A 382 23.76 14.51 -3.69
CA VAL A 382 24.62 15.32 -4.59
C VAL A 382 24.76 14.63 -5.94
N LYS A 383 24.92 13.30 -5.96
CA LYS A 383 24.98 12.53 -7.20
C LYS A 383 23.64 12.57 -7.95
N LEU A 384 22.50 12.47 -7.21
CA LEU A 384 21.17 12.58 -7.79
C LEU A 384 20.95 13.94 -8.44
N GLU A 385 21.31 15.02 -7.76
CA GLU A 385 21.21 16.40 -8.28
C GLU A 385 22.01 16.56 -9.58
N LYS A 386 23.25 16.10 -9.58
CA LYS A 386 24.14 16.17 -10.76
C LYS A 386 23.57 15.40 -11.96
N ASN A 387 22.91 14.29 -11.72
CA ASN A 387 22.39 13.42 -12.77
C ASN A 387 20.91 13.65 -13.10
N ALA A 388 20.24 14.59 -12.40
CA ALA A 388 18.79 14.77 -12.47
C ALA A 388 18.25 14.95 -13.89
N GLU A 389 18.91 15.76 -14.71
CA GLU A 389 18.45 16.04 -16.08
C GLU A 389 18.58 14.81 -17.00
N ALA A 390 19.56 13.94 -16.77
CA ALA A 390 19.67 12.66 -17.47
C ALA A 390 18.69 11.60 -16.95
N LEU A 391 18.40 11.63 -15.64
CA LEU A 391 17.50 10.67 -15.00
C LEU A 391 16.02 10.90 -15.37
N LYS A 392 15.57 12.15 -15.50
CA LYS A 392 14.18 12.47 -15.81
C LYS A 392 13.63 11.77 -17.08
N PRO A 393 14.29 11.88 -18.27
CA PRO A 393 13.80 11.17 -19.44
C PRO A 393 13.85 9.65 -19.28
N TYR A 394 14.84 9.12 -18.54
CA TYR A 394 14.96 7.71 -18.26
C TYR A 394 13.80 7.21 -17.38
N ILE A 395 13.51 7.91 -16.27
CA ILE A 395 12.40 7.61 -15.35
C ILE A 395 11.06 7.64 -16.11
N ARG A 396 10.86 8.68 -16.93
CA ARG A 396 9.65 8.82 -17.76
C ARG A 396 9.48 7.61 -18.67
N HIS A 397 10.52 7.24 -19.41
CA HIS A 397 10.47 6.10 -20.31
C HIS A 397 10.09 4.80 -19.58
N LYS A 398 10.69 4.55 -18.40
CA LYS A 398 10.42 3.37 -17.59
C LYS A 398 9.00 3.37 -17.01
N THR A 399 8.49 4.49 -16.56
CA THR A 399 7.12 4.58 -16.02
C THR A 399 6.07 4.46 -17.13
N GLU A 400 6.34 4.95 -18.33
CA GLU A 400 5.49 4.74 -19.51
C GLU A 400 5.51 3.26 -19.97
N GLU A 401 6.66 2.58 -19.92
CA GLU A 401 6.77 1.13 -20.14
C GLU A 401 5.91 0.36 -19.15
N TYR A 402 6.00 0.68 -17.86
CA TYR A 402 5.19 0.06 -16.81
C TYR A 402 3.69 0.25 -17.04
N ARG A 403 3.29 1.47 -17.40
CA ARG A 403 1.90 1.77 -17.71
C ARG A 403 1.39 0.95 -18.88
N ARG A 404 2.13 0.89 -19.99
CA ARG A 404 1.77 0.10 -21.17
C ARG A 404 1.63 -1.39 -20.81
N THR A 405 2.56 -1.93 -20.02
CA THR A 405 2.49 -3.33 -19.57
C THR A 405 1.23 -3.61 -18.74
N LEU A 406 0.79 -2.65 -17.91
CA LEU A 406 -0.44 -2.75 -17.14
C LEU A 406 -1.68 -2.63 -18.04
N ASP A 407 -1.68 -1.74 -19.02
CA ASP A 407 -2.78 -1.61 -20.00
C ASP A 407 -2.97 -2.91 -20.81
N GLU A 408 -1.87 -3.56 -21.21
CA GLU A 408 -1.88 -4.88 -21.85
C GLU A 408 -2.44 -5.95 -20.91
N GLN A 409 -2.05 -5.93 -19.63
CA GLN A 409 -2.57 -6.85 -18.61
C GLN A 409 -4.08 -6.68 -18.42
N TYR A 410 -4.58 -5.45 -18.25
CA TYR A 410 -6.02 -5.18 -18.13
C TYR A 410 -6.77 -5.63 -19.39
N SER A 411 -6.23 -5.34 -20.56
CA SER A 411 -6.82 -5.79 -21.82
C SER A 411 -6.89 -7.31 -21.90
N PHE A 412 -5.85 -8.03 -21.48
CA PHE A 412 -5.83 -9.50 -21.45
C PHE A 412 -6.89 -10.07 -20.49
N ILE A 413 -7.02 -9.50 -19.28
CA ILE A 413 -7.91 -10.02 -18.23
C ILE A 413 -9.38 -9.75 -18.58
N PHE A 414 -9.69 -8.57 -19.10
CA PHE A 414 -11.07 -8.10 -19.29
C PHE A 414 -11.56 -8.19 -20.73
N LYS A 415 -10.73 -8.58 -21.70
CA LYS A 415 -11.12 -8.84 -23.09
C LYS A 415 -11.98 -10.12 -23.14
N GLY A 416 -13.28 -9.97 -23.40
CA GLY A 416 -14.20 -11.10 -23.55
C GLY A 416 -14.94 -11.50 -22.26
N VAL A 417 -15.05 -10.60 -21.32
CA VAL A 417 -15.93 -10.73 -20.15
C VAL A 417 -17.33 -10.18 -20.45
#